data_eeb063317284a8cc26acc24dc5ba3341
#
_entry.id   eeb063317284a8cc26acc24dc5ba3341
#
_cell.length_a   1.000
_cell.length_b   1.000
_cell.length_c   1.000
_cell.angle_alpha   90.00
_cell.angle_beta   90.00
_cell.angle_gamma   90.00
#
_symmetry.space_group_name_H-M   'P 1'
#
loop_
_entity.id
_entity.type
_entity.pdbx_description
1 polymer ?
#
loop_
_entity_poly.entity_id
_entity_poly.type
_entity_poly.pdbx_seq_one_letter_code
_entity_poly.pdbx_strand_id
1 'polypeptide(L)'
;MNWTTAFVLVAVIALAYAFKRARQISSTDALEFMKSGALVIDVRSANEFSSGHLPQAINLPFEEIEILLPGSVKNKNQVLLLHCQSGMRSGAAKTKLKALGYANVFNLGSYARAARIVITR
;
A
#
# COMPACT_ATOMS: atom_id res chain seq x y z
N MET A 1 -29.67 -21.01 -5.11
CA MET A 1 -28.39 -20.92 -5.83
C MET A 1 -28.01 -22.32 -6.28
N ASN A 2 -27.73 -22.50 -7.57
CA ASN A 2 -27.32 -23.82 -8.07
C ASN A 2 -25.78 -23.95 -8.06
N TRP A 3 -25.29 -25.15 -8.40
CA TRP A 3 -23.87 -25.43 -8.39
C TRP A 3 -23.07 -24.55 -9.34
N THR A 4 -23.62 -24.25 -10.52
CA THR A 4 -22.92 -23.43 -11.51
C THR A 4 -22.74 -21.99 -11.03
N THR A 5 -23.78 -21.40 -10.45
CA THR A 5 -23.69 -20.06 -9.88
C THR A 5 -22.74 -20.00 -8.69
N ALA A 6 -22.73 -21.04 -7.87
CA ALA A 6 -21.79 -21.15 -6.75
C ALA A 6 -20.34 -21.21 -7.23
N PHE A 7 -20.05 -22.03 -8.24
CA PHE A 7 -18.73 -22.13 -8.83
C PHE A 7 -18.27 -20.81 -9.45
N VAL A 8 -19.13 -20.13 -10.18
CA VAL A 8 -18.82 -18.83 -10.78
C VAL A 8 -18.49 -17.81 -9.69
N LEU A 9 -19.29 -17.77 -8.62
CA LEU A 9 -19.06 -16.83 -7.53
C LEU A 9 -17.71 -17.09 -6.85
N VAL A 10 -17.41 -18.34 -6.55
CA VAL A 10 -16.13 -18.71 -5.93
C VAL A 10 -14.97 -18.36 -6.85
N ALA A 11 -15.09 -18.62 -8.15
CA ALA A 11 -14.06 -18.30 -9.13
C ALA A 11 -13.81 -16.79 -9.20
N VAL A 12 -14.88 -15.98 -9.20
CA VAL A 12 -14.77 -14.52 -9.22
C VAL A 12 -14.06 -14.00 -7.96
N ILE A 13 -14.46 -14.53 -6.80
CA ILE A 13 -13.84 -14.14 -5.52
C ILE A 13 -12.36 -14.53 -5.50
N ALA A 14 -12.04 -15.75 -5.93
CA ALA A 14 -10.67 -16.23 -5.99
C ALA A 14 -9.81 -15.40 -6.94
N LEU A 15 -10.37 -15.04 -8.08
CA LEU A 15 -9.69 -14.22 -9.08
C LEU A 15 -9.44 -12.80 -8.54
N ALA A 16 -10.45 -12.20 -7.90
CA ALA A 16 -10.32 -10.88 -7.28
C ALA A 16 -9.26 -10.88 -6.19
N TYR A 17 -9.23 -11.93 -5.36
CA TYR A 17 -8.23 -12.09 -4.31
C TYR A 17 -6.83 -12.25 -4.89
N ALA A 18 -6.67 -13.10 -5.90
CA ALA A 18 -5.39 -13.31 -6.57
C ALA A 18 -4.89 -12.02 -7.23
N PHE A 19 -5.79 -11.27 -7.86
CA PHE A 19 -5.47 -9.98 -8.48
C PHE A 19 -5.01 -8.96 -7.44
N LYS A 20 -5.75 -8.87 -6.31
CA LYS A 20 -5.37 -7.99 -5.19
C LYS A 20 -3.99 -8.35 -4.65
N ARG A 21 -3.74 -9.64 -4.43
CA ARG A 21 -2.47 -10.14 -3.90
C ARG A 21 -1.32 -9.86 -4.85
N ALA A 22 -1.53 -10.02 -6.15
CA ALA A 22 -0.52 -9.77 -7.18
C ALA A 22 -0.13 -8.29 -7.27
N ARG A 23 -1.01 -7.39 -6.85
CA ARG A 23 -0.75 -5.95 -6.86
C ARG A 23 -0.02 -5.46 -5.62
N GLN A 24 0.16 -6.29 -4.62
CA GLN A 24 0.90 -5.96 -3.40
C GLN A 24 2.33 -6.45 -3.52
N ILE A 25 3.25 -5.68 -2.92
CA ILE A 25 4.65 -6.10 -2.87
C ILE A 25 4.78 -7.33 -1.96
N SER A 26 5.72 -8.23 -2.28
CA SER A 26 6.00 -9.36 -1.42
C SER A 26 6.66 -8.92 -0.12
N SER A 27 6.49 -9.72 0.95
CA SER A 27 7.12 -9.43 2.24
C SER A 27 8.64 -9.35 2.11
N THR A 28 9.23 -10.25 1.33
CA THR A 28 10.67 -10.32 1.13
C THR A 28 11.19 -9.05 0.48
N ASP A 29 10.56 -8.63 -0.61
CA ASP A 29 10.97 -7.41 -1.31
C ASP A 29 10.77 -6.16 -0.46
N ALA A 30 9.65 -6.10 0.29
CA ALA A 30 9.39 -4.98 1.19
C ALA A 30 10.49 -4.85 2.24
N LEU A 31 10.88 -5.96 2.87
CA LEU A 31 11.95 -5.96 3.87
C LEU A 31 13.29 -5.53 3.28
N GLU A 32 13.61 -5.99 2.07
CA GLU A 32 14.83 -5.57 1.38
C GLU A 32 14.85 -4.07 1.13
N PHE A 33 13.76 -3.52 0.62
CA PHE A 33 13.65 -2.09 0.39
C PHE A 33 13.73 -1.29 1.68
N MET A 34 13.11 -1.78 2.77
CA MET A 34 13.18 -1.10 4.07
C MET A 34 14.60 -1.05 4.60
N LYS A 35 15.37 -2.11 4.42
CA LYS A 35 16.80 -2.13 4.79
C LYS A 35 17.61 -1.12 3.99
N SER A 36 17.19 -0.83 2.77
CA SER A 36 17.88 0.11 1.87
C SER A 36 17.34 1.53 1.97
N GLY A 37 16.50 1.83 2.94
CA GLY A 37 16.04 3.19 3.21
C GLY A 37 14.71 3.57 2.58
N ALA A 38 13.86 2.60 2.23
CA ALA A 38 12.53 2.89 1.72
C ALA A 38 11.70 3.68 2.73
N LEU A 39 10.87 4.58 2.23
CA LEU A 39 9.98 5.38 3.05
C LEU A 39 8.61 4.71 3.14
N VAL A 40 8.13 4.50 4.36
CA VAL A 40 6.79 3.93 4.62
C VAL A 40 5.80 5.06 4.77
N ILE A 41 4.75 5.04 3.96
CA ILE A 41 3.72 6.09 3.93
C ILE A 41 2.36 5.49 4.27
N ASP A 42 1.74 6.02 5.31
CA ASP A 42 0.37 5.70 5.70
C ASP A 42 -0.55 6.70 4.99
N VAL A 43 -1.36 6.21 4.05
CA VAL A 43 -2.26 7.06 3.28
C VAL A 43 -3.68 7.13 3.87
N ARG A 44 -3.85 6.65 5.11
CA ARG A 44 -5.11 6.79 5.83
C ARG A 44 -5.33 8.25 6.23
N SER A 45 -6.53 8.54 6.73
CA SER A 45 -6.83 9.88 7.24
C SER A 45 -5.95 10.22 8.46
N ALA A 46 -5.84 11.51 8.75
CA ALA A 46 -5.11 11.99 9.93
C ALA A 46 -5.69 11.42 11.22
N ASN A 47 -7.01 11.29 11.31
CA ASN A 47 -7.68 10.72 12.48
C ASN A 47 -7.35 9.23 12.67
N GLU A 48 -7.37 8.46 11.57
CA GLU A 48 -6.97 7.05 11.62
C GLU A 48 -5.52 6.92 12.08
N PHE A 49 -4.64 7.73 11.52
CA PHE A 49 -3.21 7.74 11.88
C PHE A 49 -3.01 8.07 13.36
N SER A 50 -3.72 9.07 13.87
CA SER A 50 -3.63 9.48 15.28
C SER A 50 -4.06 8.38 16.24
N SER A 51 -5.00 7.54 15.83
CA SER A 51 -5.52 6.45 16.67
C SER A 51 -4.55 5.27 16.77
N GLY A 52 -3.48 5.27 16.01
CA GLY A 52 -2.46 4.23 16.00
C GLY A 52 -1.86 4.10 14.62
N HIS A 53 -0.53 4.01 14.55
CA HIS A 53 0.20 3.90 13.28
C HIS A 53 1.52 3.18 13.48
N LEU A 54 2.13 2.76 12.39
CA LEU A 54 3.46 2.15 12.42
C LEU A 54 4.49 3.20 12.82
N PRO A 55 5.45 2.85 13.70
CA PRO A 55 6.40 3.84 14.24
C PRO A 55 7.19 4.62 13.19
N GLN A 56 7.57 3.97 12.09
CA GLN A 56 8.37 4.59 11.05
C GLN A 56 7.56 5.20 9.91
N ALA A 57 6.23 5.10 9.95
CA ALA A 57 5.38 5.62 8.88
C ALA A 57 5.18 7.12 9.01
N ILE A 58 5.14 7.79 7.88
CA ILE A 58 4.66 9.17 7.81
C ILE A 58 3.24 9.16 7.26
N ASN A 59 2.44 10.13 7.67
CA ASN A 59 1.06 10.22 7.23
C ASN A 59 0.92 11.24 6.09
N LEU A 60 0.54 10.75 4.92
CA LEU A 60 0.16 11.58 3.78
C LEU A 60 -1.20 11.07 3.30
N PRO A 61 -2.31 11.67 3.76
CA PRO A 61 -3.64 11.17 3.44
C PRO A 61 -3.90 11.10 1.94
N PHE A 62 -4.64 10.08 1.55
CA PHE A 62 -4.90 9.74 0.14
C PHE A 62 -5.39 10.95 -0.67
N GLU A 63 -6.30 11.76 -0.10
CA GLU A 63 -6.88 12.89 -0.81
C GLU A 63 -5.88 14.02 -1.04
N GLU A 64 -4.78 14.05 -0.29
CA GLU A 64 -3.81 15.15 -0.34
C GLU A 64 -2.44 14.71 -0.84
N ILE A 65 -2.23 13.41 -1.06
CA ILE A 65 -0.88 12.87 -1.32
C ILE A 65 -0.24 13.45 -2.60
N GLU A 66 -1.03 13.72 -3.62
CA GLU A 66 -0.51 14.29 -4.86
C GLU A 66 0.06 15.70 -4.66
N ILE A 67 -0.49 16.42 -3.71
CA ILE A 67 -0.05 17.78 -3.38
C ILE A 67 1.11 17.73 -2.37
N LEU A 68 0.99 16.89 -1.35
CA LEU A 68 1.93 16.87 -0.23
C LEU A 68 3.23 16.14 -0.53
N LEU A 69 3.17 15.05 -1.29
CA LEU A 69 4.35 14.22 -1.50
C LEU A 69 5.50 14.95 -2.20
N PRO A 70 5.27 15.74 -3.26
CA PRO A 70 6.38 16.43 -3.92
C PRO A 70 7.14 17.40 -3.02
N GLY A 71 6.49 17.93 -2.01
CA GLY A 71 7.14 18.77 -1.01
C GLY A 71 8.00 17.98 -0.03
N SER A 72 7.62 16.75 0.25
CA SER A 72 8.31 15.88 1.21
C SER A 72 9.38 15.01 0.56
N VAL A 73 9.16 14.57 -0.67
CA VAL A 73 10.05 13.65 -1.38
C VAL A 73 10.37 14.22 -2.76
N LYS A 74 11.53 14.81 -2.88
CA LYS A 74 12.00 15.42 -4.13
C LYS A 74 12.55 14.39 -5.10
N ASN A 75 13.15 13.32 -4.58
CA ASN A 75 13.78 12.28 -5.40
C ASN A 75 12.71 11.32 -5.94
N LYS A 76 12.47 11.39 -7.25
CA LYS A 76 11.49 10.53 -7.93
C LYS A 76 11.87 9.05 -7.96
N ASN A 77 13.11 8.72 -7.60
CA ASN A 77 13.59 7.34 -7.51
C ASN A 77 13.51 6.78 -6.09
N GLN A 78 13.12 7.59 -5.11
CA GLN A 78 12.94 7.12 -3.74
C GLN A 78 11.92 5.98 -3.71
N VAL A 79 12.27 4.88 -3.04
CA VAL A 79 11.33 3.77 -2.87
C VAL A 79 10.28 4.15 -1.84
N LEU A 80 9.03 4.05 -2.24
CA LEU A 80 7.87 4.41 -1.43
C LEU A 80 7.02 3.16 -1.20
N LEU A 81 6.78 2.84 0.06
CA LEU A 81 5.96 1.69 0.46
C LEU A 81 4.70 2.23 1.12
N LEU A 82 3.58 2.08 0.44
CA LEU A 82 2.30 2.66 0.86
C LEU A 82 1.41 1.62 1.53
N HIS A 83 0.72 1.99 2.60
CA HIS A 83 -0.36 1.17 3.14
C HIS A 83 -1.54 2.05 3.54
N CYS A 84 -2.70 1.42 3.69
CA CYS A 84 -3.87 2.04 4.28
C CYS A 84 -4.54 1.03 5.21
N GLN A 85 -5.86 1.14 5.48
CA GLN A 85 -6.55 0.20 6.35
C GLN A 85 -6.77 -1.15 5.66
N SER A 86 -7.21 -1.15 4.39
CA SER A 86 -7.54 -2.37 3.63
C SER A 86 -6.63 -2.64 2.43
N GLY A 87 -5.79 -1.69 2.03
CA GLY A 87 -4.96 -1.79 0.84
C GLY A 87 -5.55 -1.15 -0.41
N MET A 88 -6.80 -0.69 -0.37
CA MET A 88 -7.45 -0.10 -1.54
C MET A 88 -7.00 1.33 -1.81
N ARG A 89 -7.01 2.19 -0.79
CA ARG A 89 -6.52 3.57 -0.94
C ARG A 89 -5.04 3.59 -1.31
N SER A 90 -4.24 2.72 -0.71
CA SER A 90 -2.82 2.65 -1.02
C SER A 90 -2.56 2.13 -2.43
N GLY A 91 -3.38 1.20 -2.93
CA GLY A 91 -3.30 0.78 -4.33
C GLY A 91 -3.64 1.91 -5.31
N ALA A 92 -4.67 2.69 -5.01
CA ALA A 92 -5.05 3.84 -5.82
C ALA A 92 -3.99 4.96 -5.73
N ALA A 93 -3.44 5.20 -4.55
CA ALA A 93 -2.36 6.18 -4.36
C ALA A 93 -1.12 5.82 -5.18
N LYS A 94 -0.76 4.53 -5.21
CA LYS A 94 0.33 4.04 -6.04
C LYS A 94 0.16 4.47 -7.50
N THR A 95 -1.03 4.28 -8.05
CA THR A 95 -1.33 4.67 -9.43
C THR A 95 -1.16 6.17 -9.64
N LYS A 96 -1.68 6.98 -8.71
CA LYS A 96 -1.55 8.44 -8.77
C LYS A 96 -0.09 8.89 -8.75
N LEU A 97 0.71 8.31 -7.86
CA LEU A 97 2.10 8.71 -7.69
C LEU A 97 2.97 8.29 -8.87
N LYS A 98 2.70 7.12 -9.45
CA LYS A 98 3.40 6.72 -10.67
C LYS A 98 3.10 7.69 -11.82
N ALA A 99 1.88 8.18 -11.91
CA ALA A 99 1.52 9.18 -12.91
C ALA A 99 2.27 10.50 -12.70
N LEU A 100 2.66 10.81 -11.47
CA LEU A 100 3.48 12.00 -11.16
C LEU A 100 4.98 11.78 -11.40
N GLY A 101 5.39 10.59 -11.83
CA GLY A 101 6.77 10.29 -12.17
C GLY A 101 7.56 9.57 -11.09
N TYR A 102 6.95 9.19 -9.97
CA TYR A 102 7.63 8.37 -8.97
C TYR A 102 7.75 6.94 -9.50
N ALA A 103 8.99 6.47 -9.64
CA ALA A 103 9.27 5.21 -10.34
C ALA A 103 9.12 3.98 -9.43
N ASN A 104 9.35 4.12 -8.13
CA ASN A 104 9.47 3.01 -7.20
C ASN A 104 8.41 3.08 -6.11
N VAL A 105 7.14 2.93 -6.51
CA VAL A 105 6.00 2.98 -5.59
C VAL A 105 5.38 1.60 -5.49
N PHE A 106 5.22 1.10 -4.26
CA PHE A 106 4.70 -0.24 -4.00
C PHE A 106 3.62 -0.21 -2.94
N ASN A 107 2.66 -1.11 -3.06
CA ASN A 107 1.55 -1.24 -2.12
C ASN A 107 1.88 -2.31 -1.07
N LEU A 108 2.06 -1.91 0.19
CA LEU A 108 2.20 -2.83 1.32
C LEU A 108 0.89 -3.53 1.68
N GLY A 109 -0.24 -2.96 1.27
CA GLY A 109 -1.56 -3.54 1.52
C GLY A 109 -2.26 -2.95 2.74
N SER A 110 -2.87 -3.82 3.54
CA SER A 110 -3.60 -3.42 4.74
C SER A 110 -2.67 -3.00 5.87
N TYR A 111 -3.23 -2.29 6.85
CA TYR A 111 -2.51 -1.95 8.08
C TYR A 111 -1.98 -3.21 8.76
N ALA A 112 -2.84 -4.24 8.90
CA ALA A 112 -2.44 -5.50 9.54
C ALA A 112 -1.29 -6.19 8.80
N ARG A 113 -1.33 -6.22 7.47
CA ARG A 113 -0.27 -6.81 6.66
C ARG A 113 1.03 -6.02 6.79
N ALA A 114 0.94 -4.70 6.67
CA ALA A 114 2.11 -3.83 6.80
C ALA A 114 2.75 -3.97 8.19
N ALA A 115 1.93 -4.04 9.24
CA ALA A 115 2.42 -4.23 10.61
C ALA A 115 3.18 -5.55 10.77
N ARG A 116 2.64 -6.64 10.20
CA ARG A 116 3.33 -7.94 10.25
C ARG A 116 4.69 -7.89 9.56
N ILE A 117 4.76 -7.25 8.40
CA ILE A 117 6.02 -7.12 7.66
C ILE A 117 7.03 -6.31 8.45
N VAL A 118 6.61 -5.18 8.98
CA VAL A 118 7.49 -4.25 9.71
C VAL A 118 8.01 -4.88 11.02
N ILE A 119 7.16 -5.62 11.73
CA ILE A 119 7.54 -6.28 12.99
C ILE A 119 8.56 -7.41 12.76
N THR A 120 8.53 -8.03 11.58
CA THR A 120 9.41 -9.16 11.24
C THR A 120 10.86 -8.73 10.97
N ARG A 121 11.12 -7.41 10.80
CA ARG A 121 12.48 -6.92 10.51
C ARG A 121 13.47 -7.18 11.64
#